data_d3f4e35eebd5e3ca804a735d70bf092f
#
_entry.id   d3f4e35eebd5e3ca804a735d70bf092f
#
_cell.length_a   1.000
_cell.length_b   1.000
_cell.length_c   1.000
_cell.angle_alpha   90.00
_cell.angle_beta   90.00
_cell.angle_gamma   90.00
#
_symmetry.space_group_name_H-M   'P 1'
#
loop_
_entity.id
_entity.type
_entity.pdbx_description
1 polymer ?
#
loop_
_entity_poly.entity_id
_entity_poly.type
_entity_poly.pdbx_seq_one_letter_code
_entity_poly.pdbx_strand_id
1 'polypeptide(L)'
;MVLKAEYRLLEGDRLMLVLTDMTAERRMAAMLESERRQLELIVMAVADSRSFFEATDGFQEFLEQDLPLALSSGQAPRVIAKQLYREIHTYKGLLNQFSFPNAPTALHAVETFLSEFLASEASGTTQQLASIVSAQALQTVLDADLAVLSDALGEDFLARGESVTLTSAQARQ
;
A
#
# COMPACT_ATOMS: atom_id res chain seq x y z
N MET A 1 -4.47 25.21 0.13
CA MET A 1 -4.20 26.20 1.19
C MET A 1 -4.58 25.58 2.53
N VAL A 2 -3.66 25.55 3.49
CA VAL A 2 -3.87 25.03 4.85
C VAL A 2 -3.74 26.19 5.81
N LEU A 3 -4.81 26.50 6.54
CA LEU A 3 -4.84 27.60 7.52
C LEU A 3 -4.89 27.05 8.94
N LYS A 4 -4.03 27.58 9.81
CA LYS A 4 -4.16 27.44 11.27
C LYS A 4 -4.94 28.62 11.79
N ALA A 5 -6.04 28.35 12.52
CA ALA A 5 -6.85 29.38 13.16
C ALA A 5 -6.61 29.36 14.69
N GLU A 6 -6.23 30.47 15.25
CA GLU A 6 -6.10 30.66 16.69
C GLU A 6 -7.07 31.74 17.15
N TYR A 7 -7.82 31.45 18.23
CA TYR A 7 -8.79 32.36 18.79
C TYR A 7 -8.25 32.88 20.12
N ARG A 8 -8.32 34.22 20.33
CA ARG A 8 -7.99 34.86 21.61
C ARG A 8 -9.15 35.78 22.05
N LEU A 9 -9.62 35.54 23.22
CA LEU A 9 -10.57 36.46 23.85
C LEU A 9 -9.82 37.70 24.36
N LEU A 10 -10.27 38.86 23.98
CA LEU A 10 -9.74 40.15 24.45
C LEU A 10 -10.69 40.78 25.44
N GLU A 11 -10.21 41.77 26.21
CA GLU A 11 -11.06 42.53 27.14
C GLU A 11 -12.24 43.18 26.41
N GLY A 12 -13.43 43.18 27.04
CA GLY A 12 -14.66 43.78 26.50
C GLY A 12 -15.35 42.93 25.45
N ASP A 13 -15.43 41.61 25.66
CA ASP A 13 -16.14 40.60 24.79
C ASP A 13 -15.73 40.62 23.33
N ARG A 14 -14.50 41.01 23.04
CA ARG A 14 -13.93 41.00 21.69
C ARG A 14 -13.16 39.71 21.45
N LEU A 15 -13.38 39.09 20.28
CA LEU A 15 -12.66 37.92 19.81
C LEU A 15 -11.64 38.34 18.75
N MET A 16 -10.38 37.99 18.96
CA MET A 16 -9.34 38.08 17.93
C MET A 16 -9.16 36.75 17.28
N LEU A 17 -9.23 36.70 15.94
CA LEU A 17 -8.93 35.55 15.13
C LEU A 17 -7.60 35.79 14.40
N VAL A 18 -6.62 34.91 14.62
CA VAL A 18 -5.36 34.92 13.90
C VAL A 18 -5.37 33.74 12.93
N LEU A 19 -5.21 34.03 11.63
CA LEU A 19 -5.10 33.03 10.58
C LEU A 19 -3.65 33.01 10.10
N THR A 20 -3.01 31.85 10.20
CA THR A 20 -1.65 31.63 9.70
C THR A 20 -1.70 30.64 8.53
N ASP A 21 -1.14 31.02 7.39
CA ASP A 21 -1.00 30.10 6.26
C ASP A 21 0.16 29.13 6.52
N MET A 22 -0.18 27.85 6.71
CA MET A 22 0.75 26.75 6.98
C MET A 22 1.00 25.90 5.75
N THR A 23 0.64 26.37 4.55
CA THR A 23 0.69 25.57 3.32
C THR A 23 2.13 25.14 2.99
N ALA A 24 3.09 26.06 3.11
CA ALA A 24 4.50 25.80 2.82
C ALA A 24 5.09 24.80 3.82
N GLU A 25 4.86 25.00 5.12
CA GLU A 25 5.36 24.13 6.18
C GLU A 25 4.77 22.71 6.07
N ARG A 26 3.48 22.60 5.75
CA ARG A 26 2.83 21.30 5.53
C ARG A 26 3.38 20.57 4.32
N ARG A 27 3.66 21.29 3.22
CA ARG A 27 4.29 20.71 2.04
C ARG A 27 5.69 20.22 2.34
N MET A 28 6.50 21.02 3.01
CA MET A 28 7.85 20.64 3.38
C MET A 28 7.87 19.44 4.34
N ALA A 29 7.01 19.43 5.34
CA ALA A 29 6.87 18.29 6.23
C ALA A 29 6.45 17.00 5.49
N ALA A 30 5.54 17.09 4.52
CA ALA A 30 5.13 15.96 3.71
C ALA A 30 6.26 15.45 2.79
N MET A 31 7.07 16.35 2.22
CA MET A 31 8.24 15.98 1.41
C MET A 31 9.28 15.26 2.26
N LEU A 32 9.64 15.80 3.42
CA LEU A 32 10.61 15.18 4.33
C LEU A 32 10.14 13.81 4.81
N GLU A 33 8.85 13.66 5.10
CA GLU A 33 8.28 12.36 5.48
C GLU A 33 8.32 11.35 4.33
N SER A 34 8.08 11.80 3.09
CA SER A 34 8.20 10.96 1.89
C SER A 34 9.65 10.50 1.68
N GLU A 35 10.62 11.41 1.75
CA GLU A 35 12.04 11.09 1.63
C GLU A 35 12.50 10.13 2.73
N ARG A 36 12.04 10.34 3.97
CA ARG A 36 12.33 9.44 5.08
C ARG A 36 11.85 8.02 4.83
N ARG A 37 10.61 7.85 4.35
CA ARG A 37 10.04 6.54 4.02
C ARG A 37 10.79 5.85 2.90
N GLN A 38 11.20 6.59 1.87
CA GLN A 38 12.01 6.04 0.77
C GLN A 38 13.36 5.51 1.30
N LEU A 39 14.03 6.27 2.16
CA LEU A 39 15.29 5.83 2.77
C LEU A 39 15.09 4.60 3.67
N GLU A 40 14.01 4.56 4.44
CA GLU A 40 13.67 3.39 5.27
C GLU A 40 13.42 2.15 4.42
N LEU A 41 12.68 2.27 3.31
CA LEU A 41 12.47 1.17 2.37
C LEU A 41 13.81 0.61 1.87
N ILE A 42 14.74 1.48 1.43
CA ILE A 42 16.05 1.08 0.93
C ILE A 42 16.83 0.33 2.02
N VAL A 43 16.88 0.89 3.23
CA VAL A 43 17.59 0.29 4.37
C VAL A 43 17.00 -1.08 4.72
N MET A 44 15.68 -1.19 4.81
CA MET A 44 15.00 -2.45 5.17
C MET A 44 15.16 -3.51 4.08
N ALA A 45 15.07 -3.14 2.80
CA ALA A 45 15.25 -4.05 1.68
C ALA A 45 16.69 -4.63 1.64
N VAL A 46 17.70 -3.84 2.00
CA VAL A 46 19.10 -4.30 2.06
C VAL A 46 19.37 -5.11 3.33
N ALA A 47 18.82 -4.69 4.47
CA ALA A 47 19.06 -5.33 5.77
C ALA A 47 18.47 -6.74 5.84
N ASP A 48 17.31 -6.98 5.23
CA ASP A 48 16.66 -8.29 5.15
C ASP A 48 16.11 -8.53 3.74
N SER A 49 17.03 -8.63 2.77
CA SER A 49 16.69 -8.78 1.36
C SER A 49 15.89 -10.06 1.08
N ARG A 50 16.13 -11.12 1.82
CA ARG A 50 15.39 -12.38 1.64
C ARG A 50 13.90 -12.21 1.96
N SER A 51 13.59 -11.75 3.15
CA SER A 51 12.19 -11.54 3.56
C SER A 51 11.52 -10.43 2.73
N PHE A 52 12.30 -9.44 2.29
CA PHE A 52 11.82 -8.41 1.37
C PHE A 52 11.33 -9.03 0.05
N PHE A 53 12.15 -9.87 -0.61
CA PHE A 53 11.76 -10.53 -1.85
C PHE A 53 10.63 -11.55 -1.64
N GLU A 54 10.65 -12.32 -0.55
CA GLU A 54 9.52 -13.20 -0.21
C GLU A 54 8.19 -12.43 -0.10
N ALA A 55 8.19 -11.22 0.46
CA ALA A 55 7.00 -10.40 0.59
C ALA A 55 6.55 -9.78 -0.75
N THR A 56 7.50 -9.27 -1.57
CA THR A 56 7.19 -8.66 -2.86
C THR A 56 6.75 -9.69 -3.89
N ASP A 57 7.47 -10.80 -4.02
CA ASP A 57 7.15 -11.88 -4.96
C ASP A 57 5.80 -12.51 -4.60
N GLY A 58 5.55 -12.76 -3.29
CA GLY A 58 4.27 -13.27 -2.84
C GLY A 58 3.11 -12.31 -3.15
N PHE A 59 3.33 -11.00 -3.02
CA PHE A 59 2.30 -10.02 -3.38
C PHE A 59 2.06 -9.96 -4.89
N GLN A 60 3.10 -10.06 -5.72
CA GLN A 60 2.97 -10.16 -7.17
C GLN A 60 2.21 -11.43 -7.58
N GLU A 61 2.58 -12.58 -7.01
CA GLU A 61 1.87 -13.85 -7.25
C GLU A 61 0.38 -13.74 -6.87
N PHE A 62 0.08 -13.12 -5.73
CA PHE A 62 -1.30 -12.84 -5.33
C PHE A 62 -2.05 -12.02 -6.39
N LEU A 63 -1.45 -10.95 -6.91
CA LEU A 63 -2.07 -10.09 -7.92
C LEU A 63 -2.28 -10.79 -9.26
N GLU A 64 -1.31 -11.61 -9.69
CA GLU A 64 -1.31 -12.27 -10.99
C GLU A 64 -2.13 -13.57 -11.02
N GLN A 65 -2.16 -14.30 -9.91
CA GLN A 65 -2.75 -15.64 -9.87
C GLN A 65 -3.93 -15.74 -8.90
N ASP A 66 -3.73 -15.45 -7.61
CA ASP A 66 -4.71 -15.74 -6.58
C ASP A 66 -5.94 -14.84 -6.67
N LEU A 67 -5.74 -13.56 -6.95
CA LEU A 67 -6.83 -12.59 -7.10
C LEU A 67 -7.74 -12.92 -8.30
N PRO A 68 -7.23 -13.17 -9.51
CA PRO A 68 -8.07 -13.61 -10.64
C PRO A 68 -8.78 -14.95 -10.37
N LEU A 69 -8.11 -15.90 -9.74
CA LEU A 69 -8.69 -17.19 -9.36
C LEU A 69 -9.83 -17.02 -8.35
N ALA A 70 -9.65 -16.20 -7.32
CA ALA A 70 -10.69 -15.92 -6.34
C ALA A 70 -11.92 -15.27 -7.00
N LEU A 71 -11.73 -14.28 -7.86
CA LEU A 71 -12.80 -13.58 -8.57
C LEU A 71 -13.54 -14.48 -9.57
N SER A 72 -12.87 -15.48 -10.16
CA SER A 72 -13.48 -16.42 -11.12
C SER A 72 -13.99 -17.73 -10.51
N SER A 73 -13.85 -17.90 -9.19
CA SER A 73 -14.13 -19.14 -8.48
C SER A 73 -15.61 -19.58 -8.47
N GLY A 74 -16.54 -18.71 -8.85
CA GLY A 74 -17.99 -18.97 -8.77
C GLY A 74 -18.56 -19.01 -7.36
N GLN A 75 -17.77 -18.71 -6.33
CA GLN A 75 -18.24 -18.62 -4.96
C GLN A 75 -19.11 -17.38 -4.72
N ALA A 76 -19.88 -17.42 -3.62
CA ALA A 76 -20.69 -16.26 -3.22
C ALA A 76 -19.79 -15.02 -3.00
N PRO A 77 -20.18 -13.83 -3.49
CA PRO A 77 -19.35 -12.61 -3.40
C PRO A 77 -18.87 -12.29 -1.99
N ARG A 78 -19.67 -12.55 -0.96
CA ARG A 78 -19.26 -12.34 0.44
C ARG A 78 -18.16 -13.31 0.91
N VAL A 79 -18.10 -14.51 0.35
CA VAL A 79 -17.01 -15.47 0.66
C VAL A 79 -15.72 -14.99 0.05
N ILE A 80 -15.77 -14.59 -1.23
CA ILE A 80 -14.65 -14.00 -1.95
C ILE A 80 -14.15 -12.74 -1.23
N ALA A 81 -15.05 -11.82 -0.86
CA ALA A 81 -14.70 -10.59 -0.16
C ALA A 81 -13.99 -10.84 1.17
N LYS A 82 -14.42 -11.85 1.94
CA LYS A 82 -13.76 -12.24 3.20
C LYS A 82 -12.34 -12.79 2.97
N GLN A 83 -12.16 -13.59 1.92
CA GLN A 83 -10.86 -14.11 1.55
C GLN A 83 -9.94 -12.96 1.14
N LEU A 84 -10.36 -12.13 0.19
CA LEU A 84 -9.60 -10.98 -0.28
C LEU A 84 -9.24 -10.00 0.86
N TYR A 85 -10.17 -9.77 1.79
CA TYR A 85 -9.89 -8.92 2.96
C TYR A 85 -8.70 -9.43 3.78
N ARG A 86 -8.61 -10.75 4.02
CA ARG A 86 -7.51 -11.35 4.79
C ARG A 86 -6.18 -11.24 4.06
N GLU A 87 -6.16 -11.54 2.75
CA GLU A 87 -4.96 -11.44 1.93
C GLU A 87 -4.46 -9.99 1.87
N ILE A 88 -5.34 -9.04 1.56
CA ILE A 88 -5.03 -7.61 1.53
C ILE A 88 -4.51 -7.12 2.89
N HIS A 89 -5.14 -7.53 4.00
CA HIS A 89 -4.68 -7.20 5.34
C HIS A 89 -3.27 -7.73 5.64
N THR A 90 -2.99 -8.97 5.22
CA THR A 90 -1.68 -9.60 5.39
C THR A 90 -0.60 -8.86 4.59
N TYR A 91 -0.83 -8.61 3.30
CA TYR A 91 0.14 -7.90 2.47
C TYR A 91 0.31 -6.45 2.89
N LYS A 92 -0.75 -5.76 3.32
CA LYS A 92 -0.64 -4.43 3.92
C LYS A 92 0.33 -4.43 5.11
N GLY A 93 0.23 -5.44 5.99
CA GLY A 93 1.12 -5.59 7.13
C GLY A 93 2.58 -5.84 6.71
N LEU A 94 2.79 -6.79 5.78
CA LEU A 94 4.12 -7.13 5.27
C LEU A 94 4.80 -5.95 4.58
N LEU A 95 4.12 -5.30 3.64
CA LEU A 95 4.69 -4.15 2.91
C LEU A 95 4.91 -2.95 3.84
N ASN A 96 4.04 -2.75 4.85
CA ASN A 96 4.27 -1.71 5.85
C ASN A 96 5.50 -2.00 6.73
N GLN A 97 5.80 -3.26 7.03
CA GLN A 97 7.00 -3.65 7.77
C GLN A 97 8.29 -3.23 7.05
N PHE A 98 8.29 -3.27 5.72
CA PHE A 98 9.41 -2.81 4.88
C PHE A 98 9.34 -1.32 4.54
N SER A 99 8.41 -0.56 5.14
CA SER A 99 8.26 0.89 4.94
C SER A 99 7.95 1.30 3.49
N PHE A 100 7.23 0.46 2.73
CA PHE A 100 6.76 0.84 1.40
C PHE A 100 5.99 2.17 1.46
N PRO A 101 6.33 3.18 0.65
CA PRO A 101 5.74 4.51 0.79
C PRO A 101 4.28 4.59 0.36
N ASN A 102 3.86 3.85 -0.69
CA ASN A 102 2.54 3.98 -1.30
C ASN A 102 1.67 2.73 -1.17
N ALA A 103 2.24 1.52 -1.34
CA ALA A 103 1.49 0.27 -1.37
C ALA A 103 0.63 0.02 -0.11
N PRO A 104 1.10 0.23 1.14
CA PRO A 104 0.27 0.05 2.33
C PRO A 104 -0.95 0.98 2.37
N THR A 105 -0.82 2.21 1.85
CA THR A 105 -1.92 3.17 1.79
C THR A 105 -2.98 2.74 0.76
N ALA A 106 -2.55 2.26 -0.40
CA ALA A 106 -3.45 1.72 -1.42
C ALA A 106 -4.19 0.49 -0.91
N LEU A 107 -3.48 -0.44 -0.26
CA LEU A 107 -4.09 -1.63 0.34
C LEU A 107 -5.06 -1.30 1.47
N HIS A 108 -4.76 -0.27 2.28
CA HIS A 108 -5.69 0.20 3.31
C HIS A 108 -7.01 0.72 2.72
N ALA A 109 -6.96 1.45 1.60
CA ALA A 109 -8.16 1.89 0.90
C ALA A 109 -8.99 0.69 0.41
N VAL A 110 -8.35 -0.32 -0.20
CA VAL A 110 -9.02 -1.56 -0.63
C VAL A 110 -9.63 -2.30 0.56
N GLU A 111 -8.91 -2.45 1.66
CA GLU A 111 -9.39 -3.08 2.90
C GLU A 111 -10.64 -2.37 3.43
N THR A 112 -10.65 -1.04 3.42
CA THR A 112 -11.80 -0.24 3.85
C THR A 112 -13.02 -0.52 2.98
N PHE A 113 -12.88 -0.48 1.66
CA PHE A 113 -13.97 -0.81 0.73
C PHE A 113 -14.48 -2.25 0.88
N LEU A 114 -13.59 -3.22 1.08
CA LEU A 114 -13.98 -4.61 1.33
C LEU A 114 -14.74 -4.74 2.66
N SER A 115 -14.33 -3.99 3.69
CA SER A 115 -15.03 -3.94 4.98
C SER A 115 -16.44 -3.36 4.84
N GLU A 116 -16.60 -2.26 4.10
CA GLU A 116 -17.90 -1.65 3.80
C GLU A 116 -18.78 -2.60 2.97
N PHE A 117 -18.22 -3.28 1.98
CA PHE A 117 -18.92 -4.30 1.20
C PHE A 117 -19.44 -5.44 2.09
N LEU A 118 -18.63 -5.89 3.05
CA LEU A 118 -19.00 -6.94 3.99
C LEU A 118 -20.04 -6.48 5.03
N ALA A 119 -20.04 -5.21 5.41
CA ALA A 119 -21.02 -4.62 6.34
C ALA A 119 -22.37 -4.34 5.69
N SER A 120 -22.41 -4.15 4.36
CA SER A 120 -23.65 -3.90 3.62
C SER A 120 -24.55 -5.13 3.64
N GLU A 121 -25.86 -4.93 3.89
CA GLU A 121 -26.89 -5.99 3.76
C GLU A 121 -27.24 -6.29 2.30
N ALA A 122 -26.92 -5.40 1.38
CA ALA A 122 -27.17 -5.59 -0.04
C ALA A 122 -26.32 -6.74 -0.61
N SER A 123 -26.92 -7.54 -1.49
CA SER A 123 -26.21 -8.59 -2.22
C SER A 123 -25.28 -7.95 -3.24
N GLY A 124 -24.01 -7.75 -2.88
CA GLY A 124 -22.99 -7.29 -3.78
C GLY A 124 -22.67 -8.33 -4.86
N THR A 125 -22.08 -7.90 -5.96
CA THR A 125 -21.68 -8.76 -7.09
C THR A 125 -20.17 -8.96 -7.14
N THR A 126 -19.72 -10.06 -7.77
CA THR A 126 -18.29 -10.28 -8.04
C THR A 126 -17.68 -9.19 -8.92
N GLN A 127 -18.48 -8.61 -9.82
CA GLN A 127 -18.03 -7.50 -10.66
C GLN A 127 -17.73 -6.22 -9.83
N GLN A 128 -18.51 -5.96 -8.79
CA GLN A 128 -18.21 -4.88 -7.84
C GLN A 128 -16.90 -5.16 -7.08
N LEU A 129 -16.66 -6.40 -6.64
CA LEU A 129 -15.38 -6.77 -6.02
C LEU A 129 -14.21 -6.56 -6.98
N ALA A 130 -14.34 -6.99 -8.24
CA ALA A 130 -13.29 -6.79 -9.24
C ALA A 130 -13.00 -5.30 -9.52
N SER A 131 -14.00 -4.42 -9.39
CA SER A 131 -13.77 -2.98 -9.53
C SER A 131 -13.12 -2.35 -8.28
N ILE A 132 -13.34 -2.93 -7.10
CA ILE A 132 -12.72 -2.50 -5.84
C ILE A 132 -11.24 -2.95 -5.78
N VAL A 133 -10.99 -4.23 -6.10
CA VAL A 133 -9.66 -4.83 -6.03
C VAL A 133 -9.09 -4.94 -7.44
N SER A 134 -8.56 -3.83 -7.95
CA SER A 134 -7.92 -3.80 -9.27
C SER A 134 -6.46 -4.26 -9.17
N ALA A 135 -6.15 -5.46 -9.69
CA ALA A 135 -4.78 -5.96 -9.77
C ALA A 135 -3.85 -4.97 -10.49
N GLN A 136 -4.29 -4.42 -11.62
CA GLN A 136 -3.52 -3.45 -12.40
C GLN A 136 -3.20 -2.17 -11.60
N ALA A 137 -4.15 -1.65 -10.83
CA ALA A 137 -3.92 -0.46 -10.01
C ALA A 137 -2.93 -0.74 -8.87
N LEU A 138 -3.05 -1.90 -8.20
CA LEU A 138 -2.15 -2.31 -7.13
C LEU A 138 -0.75 -2.61 -7.66
N GLN A 139 -0.63 -3.26 -8.84
CA GLN A 139 0.64 -3.49 -9.51
C GLN A 139 1.34 -2.16 -9.83
N THR A 140 0.63 -1.19 -10.41
CA THR A 140 1.20 0.13 -10.72
C THR A 140 1.77 0.82 -9.46
N VAL A 141 1.09 0.68 -8.31
CA VAL A 141 1.57 1.26 -7.05
C VAL A 141 2.81 0.51 -6.54
N LEU A 142 2.83 -0.82 -6.62
CA LEU A 142 3.99 -1.62 -6.26
C LEU A 142 5.20 -1.26 -7.13
N ASP A 143 5.01 -1.19 -8.45
CA ASP A 143 6.06 -0.84 -9.41
C ASP A 143 6.66 0.54 -9.10
N ALA A 144 5.82 1.51 -8.72
CA ALA A 144 6.27 2.85 -8.32
C ALA A 144 7.13 2.82 -7.04
N ASP A 145 6.78 1.97 -6.08
CA ASP A 145 7.56 1.79 -4.86
C ASP A 145 8.89 1.05 -5.14
N LEU A 146 8.88 0.03 -6.00
CA LEU A 146 10.08 -0.71 -6.40
C LEU A 146 11.03 0.13 -7.26
N ALA A 147 10.52 1.07 -8.03
CA ALA A 147 11.34 2.01 -8.81
C ALA A 147 12.29 2.82 -7.90
N VAL A 148 11.87 3.15 -6.67
CA VAL A 148 12.74 3.82 -5.68
C VAL A 148 13.98 2.98 -5.37
N LEU A 149 13.84 1.66 -5.30
CA LEU A 149 14.96 0.74 -5.05
C LEU A 149 15.84 0.59 -6.28
N SER A 150 15.24 0.47 -7.46
CA SER A 150 15.98 0.42 -8.73
C SER A 150 16.83 1.67 -8.94
N ASP A 151 16.27 2.85 -8.68
CA ASP A 151 16.99 4.13 -8.79
C ASP A 151 18.14 4.26 -7.78
N ALA A 152 17.95 3.73 -6.55
CA ALA A 152 18.94 3.87 -5.48
C ALA A 152 20.02 2.78 -5.49
N LEU A 153 19.67 1.53 -5.81
CA LEU A 153 20.51 0.34 -5.68
C LEU A 153 20.92 -0.26 -7.04
N GLY A 154 20.31 0.22 -8.13
CA GLY A 154 20.48 -0.33 -9.47
C GLY A 154 19.52 -1.48 -9.77
N GLU A 155 19.25 -1.71 -11.07
CA GLU A 155 18.35 -2.77 -11.55
C GLU A 155 18.81 -4.18 -11.13
N ASP A 156 20.12 -4.39 -10.99
CA ASP A 156 20.70 -5.67 -10.55
C ASP A 156 20.23 -6.10 -9.16
N PHE A 157 19.83 -5.16 -8.30
CA PHE A 157 19.33 -5.50 -6.96
C PHE A 157 18.00 -6.25 -7.07
N LEU A 158 17.07 -5.76 -7.89
CA LEU A 158 15.76 -6.41 -8.11
C LEU A 158 15.91 -7.71 -8.92
N ALA A 159 16.79 -7.74 -9.93
CA ALA A 159 17.04 -8.93 -10.73
C ALA A 159 17.66 -10.09 -9.93
N ARG A 160 18.37 -9.84 -8.83
CA ARG A 160 18.91 -10.90 -7.93
C ARG A 160 17.82 -11.68 -7.20
N GLY A 161 16.66 -11.08 -6.94
CA GLY A 161 15.49 -11.77 -6.39
C GLY A 161 15.00 -12.87 -7.33
N GLU A 162 14.87 -12.59 -8.61
CA GLU A 162 14.47 -13.56 -9.65
C GLU A 162 15.46 -14.72 -9.78
N SER A 163 16.78 -14.47 -9.68
CA SER A 163 17.80 -15.53 -9.80
C SER A 163 17.80 -16.51 -8.63
N VAL A 164 17.40 -16.08 -7.44
CA VAL A 164 17.27 -16.96 -6.25
C VAL A 164 16.06 -17.88 -6.37
N THR A 165 14.97 -17.42 -6.95
CA THR A 165 13.77 -18.23 -7.22
C THR A 165 14.05 -19.35 -8.24
N LEU A 166 14.82 -19.04 -9.30
CA LEU A 166 15.22 -20.05 -10.30
C LEU A 166 16.12 -21.15 -9.71
N THR A 167 17.03 -20.80 -8.79
CA THR A 167 17.93 -21.79 -8.15
C THR A 167 17.17 -22.71 -7.19
N SER A 168 16.14 -22.23 -6.51
CA SER A 168 15.30 -23.07 -5.65
C SER A 168 14.36 -24.01 -6.42
N ALA A 169 13.93 -23.63 -7.62
CA ALA A 169 13.18 -24.50 -8.52
C ALA A 169 14.07 -25.61 -9.14
N GLN A 170 15.32 -25.31 -9.46
CA GLN A 170 16.31 -26.29 -9.95
C GLN A 170 16.75 -27.28 -8.88
N ALA A 171 16.72 -26.92 -7.60
CA ALA A 171 17.08 -27.80 -6.49
C ALA A 171 16.00 -28.86 -6.16
N ARG A 172 14.84 -28.84 -6.82
CA ARG A 172 13.73 -29.80 -6.66
C ARG A 172 13.63 -30.83 -7.81
N GLN A 173 14.55 -30.82 -8.77
CA GLN A 173 14.74 -31.87 -9.76
C GLN A 173 15.87 -32.82 -9.34
#